data_206f07a32bf7892beb5502ae1d4da6a2
#
_entry.id   206f07a32bf7892beb5502ae1d4da6a2
#
_cell.length_a   1.000
_cell.length_b   1.000
_cell.length_c   1.000
_cell.angle_alpha   90.00
_cell.angle_beta   90.00
_cell.angle_gamma   90.00
#
_symmetry.space_group_name_H-M   'P 1'
#
loop_
_entity.id
_entity.type
_entity.pdbx_description
1 polymer ?
#
loop_
_entity_poly.entity_id
_entity_poly.type
_entity_poly.pdbx_seq_one_letter_code
_entity_poly.pdbx_strand_id
1 'polypeptide(L)'
;DRYSYRCEGDRYTIITPQSVDFDLAVTREYIIAYGVKLLKRAAEEYLPRRIAHIAKQTGLYYSRCKVVNSTKYNGMYFCNSGVVYLDYNLMKCSEEFIDTVILHELIHSICKNHDKRFYETMSRYGTERAVAVDKENIGYNGNREL
;
A
#
# COMPACT_ATOMS: atom_id res chain seq x y z
N ASP A 1 23.03 3.99 -24.89
CA ASP A 1 22.87 3.03 -23.79
C ASP A 1 22.30 3.72 -22.57
N ARG A 2 21.01 3.47 -22.29
CA ARG A 2 20.29 4.05 -21.14
C ARG A 2 19.57 2.94 -20.37
N TYR A 3 19.43 3.12 -19.07
CA TYR A 3 18.51 2.32 -18.28
C TYR A 3 17.07 2.59 -18.75
N SER A 4 16.32 1.53 -18.92
CA SER A 4 14.91 1.60 -19.27
C SER A 4 14.14 0.54 -18.51
N TYR A 5 12.82 0.50 -18.67
CA TYR A 5 12.02 -0.56 -18.10
C TYR A 5 10.91 -1.01 -19.05
N ARG A 6 10.46 -2.23 -18.84
CA ARG A 6 9.28 -2.79 -19.48
C ARG A 6 8.27 -3.15 -18.40
N CYS A 7 7.01 -2.85 -18.64
CA CYS A 7 5.90 -3.24 -17.77
C CYS A 7 5.02 -4.24 -18.52
N GLU A 8 4.80 -5.39 -17.93
CA GLU A 8 3.90 -6.43 -18.44
C GLU A 8 2.98 -6.89 -17.29
N GLY A 9 1.75 -6.38 -17.29
CA GLY A 9 0.84 -6.58 -16.16
C GLY A 9 1.40 -5.97 -14.87
N ASP A 10 1.64 -6.81 -13.89
CA ASP A 10 2.22 -6.45 -12.58
C ASP A 10 3.75 -6.58 -12.51
N ARG A 11 4.37 -6.99 -13.61
CA ARG A 11 5.81 -7.23 -13.68
C ARG A 11 6.54 -6.04 -14.31
N TYR A 12 7.48 -5.49 -13.55
CA TYR A 12 8.44 -4.49 -14.03
C TYR A 12 9.81 -5.14 -14.23
N THR A 13 10.34 -5.01 -15.45
CA THR A 13 11.68 -5.48 -15.78
C THR A 13 12.57 -4.28 -16.06
N ILE A 14 13.66 -4.14 -15.29
CA ILE A 14 14.66 -3.11 -15.54
C ILE A 14 15.61 -3.63 -16.63
N ILE A 15 15.78 -2.85 -17.67
CA ILE A 15 16.68 -3.12 -18.78
C ILE A 15 17.93 -2.26 -18.59
N THR A 16 19.06 -2.92 -18.44
CA THR A 16 20.36 -2.26 -18.23
C THR A 16 21.14 -2.15 -19.54
N PRO A 17 22.02 -1.15 -19.67
CA PRO A 17 23.00 -1.11 -20.77
C PRO A 17 23.90 -2.36 -20.78
N GLN A 18 24.37 -2.77 -21.95
CA GLN A 18 25.27 -3.93 -22.07
C GLN A 18 26.61 -3.75 -21.34
N SER A 19 27.05 -2.52 -21.19
CA SER A 19 28.33 -2.16 -20.52
C SER A 19 28.24 -2.09 -19.00
N VAL A 20 27.11 -2.48 -18.40
CA VAL A 20 26.93 -2.40 -16.95
C VAL A 20 27.71 -3.47 -16.22
N ASP A 21 28.55 -3.03 -15.30
CA ASP A 21 29.24 -3.90 -14.35
C ASP A 21 28.44 -4.01 -13.06
N PHE A 22 27.82 -5.17 -12.83
CA PHE A 22 27.00 -5.45 -11.65
C PHE A 22 27.82 -5.65 -10.36
N ASP A 23 29.13 -5.84 -10.47
CA ASP A 23 29.99 -6.00 -9.31
C ASP A 23 30.31 -4.66 -8.64
N LEU A 24 30.16 -3.56 -9.36
CA LEU A 24 30.33 -2.23 -8.79
C LEU A 24 29.18 -1.86 -7.83
N ALA A 25 29.54 -1.43 -6.63
CA ALA A 25 28.57 -0.99 -5.62
C ALA A 25 27.68 0.16 -6.12
N VAL A 26 28.25 1.14 -6.83
CA VAL A 26 27.50 2.27 -7.41
C VAL A 26 26.47 1.81 -8.44
N THR A 27 26.75 0.77 -9.21
CA THR A 27 25.80 0.18 -10.17
C THR A 27 24.63 -0.45 -9.45
N ARG A 28 24.89 -1.23 -8.41
CA ARG A 28 23.82 -1.85 -7.60
C ARG A 28 22.93 -0.81 -6.92
N GLU A 29 23.53 0.22 -6.34
CA GLU A 29 22.80 1.33 -5.72
C GLU A 29 21.92 2.07 -6.74
N TYR A 30 22.42 2.30 -7.94
CA TYR A 30 21.65 2.94 -9.01
C TYR A 30 20.44 2.09 -9.44
N ILE A 31 20.63 0.78 -9.62
CA ILE A 31 19.55 -0.13 -9.99
C ILE A 31 18.49 -0.20 -8.90
N ILE A 32 18.89 -0.26 -7.62
CA ILE A 32 17.96 -0.23 -6.49
C ILE A 32 17.15 1.08 -6.47
N ALA A 33 17.81 2.22 -6.61
CA ALA A 33 17.15 3.51 -6.65
C ALA A 33 16.17 3.64 -7.83
N TYR A 34 16.54 3.12 -8.98
CA TYR A 34 15.68 3.06 -10.16
C TYR A 34 14.44 2.18 -9.92
N GLY A 35 14.64 1.01 -9.29
CA GLY A 35 13.56 0.11 -8.91
C GLY A 35 12.58 0.75 -7.92
N VAL A 36 13.09 1.47 -6.92
CA VAL A 36 12.26 2.23 -5.96
C VAL A 36 11.42 3.30 -6.68
N LYS A 37 12.00 4.00 -7.63
CA LYS A 37 11.27 4.98 -8.45
C LYS A 37 10.14 4.36 -9.25
N LEU A 38 10.37 3.19 -9.84
CA LEU A 38 9.32 2.44 -10.56
C LEU A 38 8.24 1.94 -9.62
N LEU A 39 8.60 1.44 -8.45
CA LEU A 39 7.66 0.99 -7.42
C LEU A 39 6.74 2.12 -6.97
N LYS A 40 7.30 3.28 -6.70
CA LYS A 40 6.54 4.49 -6.32
C LYS A 40 5.57 4.90 -7.41
N ARG A 41 6.00 4.91 -8.67
CA ARG A 41 5.16 5.20 -9.82
C ARG A 41 4.00 4.22 -9.96
N ALA A 42 4.26 2.92 -9.83
CA ALA A 42 3.23 1.89 -9.85
C ALA A 42 2.21 2.08 -8.73
N ALA A 43 2.67 2.42 -7.53
CA ALA A 43 1.81 2.70 -6.38
C ALA A 43 0.91 3.93 -6.61
N GLU A 44 1.45 4.99 -7.17
CA GLU A 44 0.69 6.22 -7.48
C GLU A 44 -0.40 6.00 -8.54
N GLU A 45 -0.23 5.00 -9.40
CA GLU A 45 -1.26 4.60 -10.37
C GLU A 45 -2.28 3.63 -9.76
N TYR A 46 -1.84 2.64 -9.01
CA TYR A 46 -2.70 1.54 -8.52
C TYR A 46 -3.47 1.89 -7.25
N LEU A 47 -2.79 2.38 -6.21
CA LEU A 47 -3.39 2.53 -4.88
C LEU A 47 -4.57 3.53 -4.85
N PRO A 48 -4.50 4.70 -5.50
CA PRO A 48 -5.65 5.61 -5.55
C PRO A 48 -6.87 5.02 -6.25
N ARG A 49 -6.66 4.23 -7.29
CA ARG A 49 -7.77 3.53 -7.97
C ARG A 49 -8.35 2.43 -7.11
N ARG A 50 -7.51 1.70 -6.40
CA ARG A 50 -7.95 0.58 -5.57
C ARG A 50 -8.76 1.03 -4.37
N ILE A 51 -8.32 2.08 -3.68
CA ILE A 51 -9.10 2.65 -2.58
C ILE A 51 -10.45 3.21 -3.06
N ALA A 52 -10.48 3.88 -4.20
CA ALA A 52 -11.73 4.38 -4.77
C ALA A 52 -12.71 3.24 -5.07
N HIS A 53 -12.22 2.11 -5.59
CA HIS A 53 -13.03 0.93 -5.85
C HIS A 53 -13.61 0.33 -4.57
N ILE A 54 -12.78 0.11 -3.56
CA ILE A 54 -13.21 -0.47 -2.27
C ILE A 54 -14.15 0.48 -1.53
N ALA A 55 -13.89 1.77 -1.53
CA ALA A 55 -14.78 2.77 -0.94
C ALA A 55 -16.16 2.76 -1.60
N LYS A 56 -16.22 2.65 -2.93
CA LYS A 56 -17.48 2.55 -3.66
C LYS A 56 -18.24 1.28 -3.31
N GLN A 57 -17.57 0.14 -3.18
CA GLN A 57 -18.20 -1.14 -2.84
C GLN A 57 -18.74 -1.17 -1.41
N THR A 58 -18.06 -0.53 -0.49
CA THR A 58 -18.38 -0.57 0.96
C THR A 58 -19.24 0.60 1.41
N GLY A 59 -19.23 1.70 0.70
CA GLY A 59 -19.85 2.96 1.14
C GLY A 59 -19.05 3.70 2.23
N LEU A 60 -17.85 3.22 2.57
CA LEU A 60 -16.98 3.87 3.55
C LEU A 60 -16.34 5.13 2.94
N TYR A 61 -16.19 6.16 3.77
CA TYR A 61 -15.77 7.49 3.34
C TYR A 61 -14.27 7.70 3.44
N TYR A 62 -13.71 8.37 2.45
CA TYR A 62 -12.41 9.05 2.51
C TYR A 62 -12.47 10.30 1.63
N SER A 63 -11.64 11.29 1.93
CA SER A 63 -11.59 12.53 1.15
C SER A 63 -10.54 12.46 0.04
N ARG A 64 -9.36 11.96 0.34
CA ARG A 64 -8.22 11.89 -0.58
C ARG A 64 -7.26 10.78 -0.17
N CYS A 65 -6.64 10.15 -1.17
CA CYS A 65 -5.56 9.20 -0.98
C CYS A 65 -4.22 9.83 -1.38
N LYS A 66 -3.21 9.68 -0.54
CA LYS A 66 -1.84 10.06 -0.83
C LYS A 66 -0.91 8.87 -0.68
N VAL A 67 -0.09 8.63 -1.69
CA VAL A 67 0.96 7.62 -1.65
C VAL A 67 2.21 8.23 -1.02
N VAL A 68 2.73 7.57 0.01
CA VAL A 68 3.85 8.04 0.81
C VAL A 68 4.93 6.97 0.94
N ASN A 69 6.10 7.38 1.40
CA ASN A 69 7.14 6.48 1.88
C ASN A 69 7.07 6.46 3.41
N SER A 70 6.61 5.36 3.99
CA SER A 70 6.55 5.22 5.44
C SER A 70 7.36 4.02 5.92
N THR A 71 8.17 4.24 6.96
CA THR A 71 8.88 3.18 7.69
C THR A 71 8.11 2.72 8.93
N LYS A 72 6.98 3.38 9.25
CA LYS A 72 6.26 3.17 10.51
C LYS A 72 4.89 2.52 10.33
N TYR A 73 4.26 2.64 9.15
CA TYR A 73 2.92 2.14 8.89
C TYR A 73 2.74 1.77 7.42
N ASN A 74 1.81 0.90 7.15
CA ASN A 74 1.37 0.55 5.79
C ASN A 74 0.32 1.52 5.25
N GLY A 75 -0.53 2.01 6.14
CA GLY A 75 -1.55 3.00 5.86
C GLY A 75 -1.86 3.84 7.10
N MET A 76 -2.53 4.96 6.90
CA MET A 76 -3.01 5.83 7.98
C MET A 76 -4.23 6.62 7.53
N TYR A 77 -5.28 6.61 8.36
CA TYR A 77 -6.47 7.40 8.17
C TYR A 77 -6.46 8.61 9.12
N PHE A 78 -6.60 9.80 8.57
CA PHE A 78 -6.68 11.04 9.34
C PHE A 78 -8.14 11.37 9.61
N CYS A 79 -8.61 11.09 10.84
CA CYS A 79 -10.03 11.22 11.21
C CYS A 79 -10.60 12.63 11.02
N ASN A 80 -9.79 13.68 11.20
CA ASN A 80 -10.27 15.07 11.07
C ASN A 80 -10.50 15.48 9.61
N SER A 81 -9.76 14.94 8.67
CA SER A 81 -9.81 15.33 7.26
C SER A 81 -10.33 14.25 6.32
N GLY A 82 -10.35 13.00 6.76
CA GLY A 82 -10.67 11.85 5.91
C GLY A 82 -9.59 11.51 4.89
N VAL A 83 -8.40 12.07 5.02
CA VAL A 83 -7.27 11.75 4.16
C VAL A 83 -6.70 10.40 4.54
N VAL A 84 -6.35 9.59 3.54
CA VAL A 84 -5.70 8.29 3.71
C VAL A 84 -4.31 8.35 3.11
N TYR A 85 -3.30 7.98 3.89
CA TYR A 85 -1.94 7.73 3.41
C TYR A 85 -1.75 6.25 3.22
N LEU A 86 -1.17 5.84 2.11
CA LEU A 86 -0.79 4.46 1.81
C LEU A 86 0.68 4.42 1.42
N ASP A 87 1.42 3.50 2.02
CA ASP A 87 2.84 3.31 1.73
C ASP A 87 3.04 2.65 0.36
N TYR A 88 3.92 3.20 -0.47
CA TYR A 88 4.20 2.62 -1.79
C TYR A 88 4.79 1.19 -1.72
N ASN A 89 5.42 0.81 -0.61
CA ASN A 89 5.92 -0.55 -0.40
C ASN A 89 4.80 -1.61 -0.34
N LEU A 90 3.53 -1.21 -0.21
CA LEU A 90 2.39 -2.11 -0.38
C LEU A 90 2.40 -2.83 -1.73
N MET A 91 3.00 -2.21 -2.75
CA MET A 91 3.13 -2.84 -4.08
C MET A 91 3.98 -4.10 -4.09
N LYS A 92 4.77 -4.35 -3.04
CA LYS A 92 5.51 -5.60 -2.82
C LYS A 92 4.66 -6.71 -2.19
N CYS A 93 3.46 -6.40 -1.75
CA CYS A 93 2.56 -7.30 -1.04
C CYS A 93 1.53 -7.92 -1.98
N SER A 94 0.84 -8.96 -1.49
CA SER A 94 -0.27 -9.57 -2.21
C SER A 94 -1.46 -8.60 -2.34
N GLU A 95 -2.30 -8.80 -3.34
CA GLU A 95 -3.54 -8.03 -3.49
C GLU A 95 -4.45 -8.16 -2.27
N GLU A 96 -4.55 -9.35 -1.67
CA GLU A 96 -5.31 -9.59 -0.45
C GLU A 96 -4.81 -8.71 0.70
N PHE A 97 -3.49 -8.61 0.87
CA PHE A 97 -2.90 -7.76 1.91
C PHE A 97 -3.16 -6.27 1.65
N ILE A 98 -2.98 -5.82 0.42
CA ILE A 98 -3.25 -4.42 0.03
C ILE A 98 -4.71 -4.07 0.30
N ASP A 99 -5.64 -4.92 -0.12
CA ASP A 99 -7.08 -4.70 0.08
C ASP A 99 -7.44 -4.67 1.57
N THR A 100 -6.81 -5.52 2.37
CA THR A 100 -7.01 -5.55 3.82
C THR A 100 -6.50 -4.27 4.47
N VAL A 101 -5.34 -3.76 4.08
CA VAL A 101 -4.82 -2.46 4.57
C VAL A 101 -5.76 -1.32 4.20
N ILE A 102 -6.19 -1.27 2.95
CA ILE A 102 -7.12 -0.24 2.48
C ILE A 102 -8.43 -0.28 3.27
N LEU A 103 -9.00 -1.47 3.44
CA LEU A 103 -10.23 -1.65 4.20
C LEU A 103 -10.06 -1.24 5.67
N HIS A 104 -8.93 -1.60 6.29
CA HIS A 104 -8.57 -1.19 7.64
C HIS A 104 -8.64 0.33 7.79
N GLU A 105 -7.98 1.04 6.89
CA GLU A 105 -7.96 2.51 6.94
C GLU A 105 -9.36 3.11 6.68
N LEU A 106 -10.11 2.58 5.72
CA LEU A 106 -11.46 3.06 5.44
C LEU A 106 -12.42 2.83 6.61
N ILE A 107 -12.28 1.76 7.37
CA ILE A 107 -13.10 1.49 8.55
C ILE A 107 -12.91 2.57 9.63
N HIS A 108 -11.75 3.20 9.69
CA HIS A 108 -11.51 4.33 10.59
C HIS A 108 -12.41 5.55 10.31
N SER A 109 -13.09 5.60 9.17
CA SER A 109 -14.13 6.62 8.92
C SER A 109 -15.34 6.48 9.84
N ILE A 110 -15.59 5.30 10.39
CA ILE A 110 -16.71 5.00 11.29
C ILE A 110 -16.30 4.44 12.65
N CYS A 111 -15.10 3.88 12.77
CA CYS A 111 -14.56 3.30 14.00
C CYS A 111 -13.15 3.79 14.24
N LYS A 112 -12.93 4.64 15.26
CA LYS A 112 -11.58 5.13 15.60
C LYS A 112 -10.68 4.06 16.21
N ASN A 113 -11.27 3.14 17.00
CA ASN A 113 -10.56 2.13 17.76
C ASN A 113 -10.69 0.75 17.11
N HIS A 114 -9.70 -0.11 17.31
CA HIS A 114 -9.70 -1.50 16.87
C HIS A 114 -10.49 -2.38 17.86
N ASP A 115 -11.76 -2.03 18.09
CA ASP A 115 -12.66 -2.73 18.98
C ASP A 115 -13.51 -3.79 18.22
N LYS A 116 -14.50 -4.36 18.91
CA LYS A 116 -15.39 -5.36 18.35
C LYS A 116 -16.11 -4.87 17.09
N ARG A 117 -16.59 -3.62 17.10
CA ARG A 117 -17.26 -3.01 15.94
C ARG A 117 -16.36 -2.89 14.73
N PHE A 118 -15.07 -2.56 14.94
CA PHE A 118 -14.07 -2.49 13.89
C PHE A 118 -13.93 -3.85 13.17
N TYR A 119 -13.73 -4.92 13.92
CA TYR A 119 -13.56 -6.26 13.34
C TYR A 119 -14.85 -6.85 12.78
N GLU A 120 -16.00 -6.55 13.34
CA GLU A 120 -17.30 -6.90 12.76
C GLU A 120 -17.49 -6.24 11.39
N THR A 121 -17.12 -4.96 11.27
CA THR A 121 -17.16 -4.24 9.99
C THR A 121 -16.20 -4.84 8.98
N MET A 122 -14.99 -5.18 9.41
CA MET A 122 -14.00 -5.84 8.55
C MET A 122 -14.50 -7.21 8.07
N SER A 123 -15.12 -8.00 8.93
CA SER A 123 -15.72 -9.29 8.56
C SER A 123 -16.85 -9.15 7.55
N ARG A 124 -17.59 -8.05 7.60
CA ARG A 124 -18.70 -7.77 6.68
C ARG A 124 -18.22 -7.45 5.27
N TYR A 125 -17.16 -6.65 5.14
CA TYR A 125 -16.70 -6.10 3.87
C TYR A 125 -15.47 -6.78 3.31
N GLY A 126 -14.67 -7.42 4.14
CA GLY A 126 -13.45 -8.10 3.75
C GLY A 126 -13.65 -9.55 3.32
N THR A 127 -12.54 -10.19 2.96
CA THR A 127 -12.50 -11.63 2.74
C THR A 127 -12.66 -12.37 4.06
N GLU A 128 -12.93 -13.70 4.01
CA GLU A 128 -12.99 -14.55 5.21
C GLU A 128 -11.71 -14.47 6.05
N ARG A 129 -10.57 -14.18 5.43
CA ARG A 129 -9.26 -14.06 6.07
C ARG A 129 -8.88 -12.65 6.50
N ALA A 130 -9.67 -11.64 6.14
CA ALA A 130 -9.30 -10.24 6.36
C ALA A 130 -8.97 -9.92 7.82
N VAL A 131 -9.79 -10.39 8.76
CA VAL A 131 -9.55 -10.16 10.20
C VAL A 131 -8.25 -10.84 10.66
N ALA A 132 -7.97 -12.06 10.23
CA ALA A 132 -6.74 -12.77 10.58
C ALA A 132 -5.52 -12.06 9.99
N VAL A 133 -5.57 -11.69 8.72
CA VAL A 133 -4.51 -10.95 8.03
C VAL A 133 -4.25 -9.61 8.71
N ASP A 134 -5.29 -8.90 9.09
CA ASP A 134 -5.18 -7.63 9.82
C ASP A 134 -4.51 -7.81 11.17
N LYS A 135 -4.99 -8.74 11.99
CA LYS A 135 -4.44 -9.00 13.33
C LYS A 135 -2.99 -9.45 13.30
N GLU A 136 -2.59 -10.25 12.33
CA GLU A 136 -1.22 -10.75 12.20
C GLU A 136 -0.24 -9.69 11.71
N ASN A 137 -0.65 -8.82 10.81
CA ASN A 137 0.28 -7.97 10.05
C ASN A 137 0.05 -6.46 10.22
N ILE A 138 -1.18 -6.04 10.49
CA ILE A 138 -1.57 -4.62 10.54
C ILE A 138 -1.87 -4.21 11.98
N GLY A 139 -2.66 -4.99 12.70
CA GLY A 139 -3.05 -4.71 14.09
C GLY A 139 -1.88 -4.69 15.06
N TYR A 140 -0.77 -5.35 14.75
CA TYR A 140 0.44 -5.36 15.59
C TYR A 140 1.17 -4.01 15.61
N ASN A 141 0.96 -3.15 14.65
CA ASN A 141 1.44 -1.77 14.65
C ASN A 141 0.51 -0.84 15.47
N GLY A 142 -0.43 -1.41 16.20
CA GLY A 142 -1.59 -0.76 16.78
C GLY A 142 -1.42 -0.07 18.13
N ASN A 143 -0.21 0.21 18.60
CA ASN A 143 -0.02 1.20 19.66
C ASN A 143 0.15 2.60 19.06
N ARG A 144 -0.70 2.94 18.12
CA ARG A 144 -0.82 4.29 17.62
C ARG A 144 -1.98 4.95 18.35
N GLU A 145 -1.70 5.46 19.54
CA GLU A 145 -2.47 6.53 20.10
C GLU A 145 -2.30 7.73 19.17
N LEU A 146 -3.31 7.99 18.41
CA LEU A 146 -3.47 9.26 17.71
C LEU A 146 -4.14 10.24 18.61
#